data_3145f59635139c51cc98fb499041fe44
#
_entry.id   3145f59635139c51cc98fb499041fe44
#
_cell.length_a   1.000
_cell.length_b   1.000
_cell.length_c   1.000
_cell.angle_alpha   90.00
_cell.angle_beta   90.00
_cell.angle_gamma   90.00
#
_symmetry.space_group_name_H-M   'P 1'
#
loop_
_entity.id
_entity.type
_entity.pdbx_description
1 polymer ?
#
loop_
_entity_poly.entity_id
_entity_poly.type
_entity_poly.pdbx_seq_one_letter_code
_entity_poly.pdbx_strand_id
1 'polypeptide(L)'
;GYHNLMKIVSRGFTEGYYYKPRVDREVLQEFHEGIIALSACLAGEVATYLRQGFYEEAKKAALEHVEIFGGNNYFLELQDHGIDDQQTVNQGLLRMSQETGIPLVATNDIHYVKKEDAEAHDILLCIQTGKKVADEDRMRYEGGQYYLKSPEEMETLFPYAKQALENTGKIAERCNVEIVFGEQKVPKYEVPEGFTSYSYLKALCQEGLERRYDPVTPQLQERLDYELSTIETMGYVDYFLIVWDFIKYAKDHGIAVGPGRGSAAGSIVSYCLEITNIDPIPFNL
;
A
#
# COMPACT_ATOMS: atom_id res chain seq x y z
N GLY A 1 -8.38 -14.09 -1.32
CA GLY A 1 -8.92 -12.72 -1.27
C GLY A 1 -7.84 -11.67 -1.46
N TYR A 2 -6.77 -11.66 -0.64
CA TYR A 2 -5.75 -10.60 -0.72
C TYR A 2 -5.06 -10.51 -2.10
N HIS A 3 -4.71 -11.63 -2.72
CA HIS A 3 -4.16 -11.63 -4.08
C HIS A 3 -5.19 -11.11 -5.12
N ASN A 4 -6.46 -11.43 -4.96
CA ASN A 4 -7.51 -10.91 -5.84
C ASN A 4 -7.71 -9.40 -5.65
N LEU A 5 -7.65 -8.91 -4.41
CA LEU A 5 -7.66 -7.47 -4.14
C LEU A 5 -6.49 -6.75 -4.84
N MET A 6 -5.27 -7.32 -4.80
CA MET A 6 -4.13 -6.76 -5.54
C MET A 6 -4.37 -6.72 -7.05
N LYS A 7 -5.01 -7.76 -7.63
CA LYS A 7 -5.37 -7.78 -9.05
C LYS A 7 -6.39 -6.71 -9.40
N ILE A 8 -7.45 -6.55 -8.59
CA ILE A 8 -8.46 -5.49 -8.76
C ILE A 8 -7.78 -4.11 -8.78
N VAL A 9 -6.94 -3.83 -7.77
CA VAL A 9 -6.21 -2.55 -7.70
C VAL A 9 -5.29 -2.37 -8.90
N SER A 10 -4.55 -3.41 -9.31
CA SER A 10 -3.66 -3.35 -10.48
C SER A 10 -4.41 -3.04 -11.76
N ARG A 11 -5.57 -3.70 -12.00
CA ARG A 11 -6.44 -3.40 -13.14
C ARG A 11 -6.90 -1.93 -13.14
N GLY A 12 -7.27 -1.41 -11.97
CA GLY A 12 -7.61 0.01 -11.83
C GLY A 12 -6.50 0.97 -12.27
N PHE A 13 -5.23 0.62 -12.00
CA PHE A 13 -4.07 1.43 -12.41
C PHE A 13 -3.66 1.22 -13.87
N THR A 14 -3.69 -0.01 -14.37
CA THR A 14 -3.16 -0.34 -15.70
C THR A 14 -4.18 -0.17 -16.83
N GLU A 15 -5.47 -0.36 -16.55
CA GLU A 15 -6.53 -0.38 -17.55
C GLU A 15 -7.61 0.68 -17.28
N GLY A 16 -7.94 0.96 -16.02
CA GLY A 16 -9.03 1.84 -15.61
C GLY A 16 -8.60 3.24 -15.14
N TYR A 17 -7.36 3.67 -15.40
CA TYR A 17 -6.88 4.95 -14.91
C TYR A 17 -7.42 6.13 -15.74
N TYR A 18 -8.24 6.95 -15.05
CA TYR A 18 -8.69 8.25 -15.58
C TYR A 18 -8.76 9.26 -14.43
N TYR A 19 -7.73 10.10 -14.27
CA TYR A 19 -7.45 10.96 -13.12
C TYR A 19 -7.25 10.21 -11.79
N LYS A 20 -7.95 9.10 -11.59
CA LYS A 20 -7.83 8.17 -10.46
C LYS A 20 -7.99 6.75 -10.98
N PRO A 21 -7.41 5.75 -10.31
CA PRO A 21 -7.65 4.34 -10.65
C PRO A 21 -9.14 4.00 -10.44
N ARG A 22 -9.72 3.30 -11.40
CA ARG A 22 -11.13 2.87 -11.38
C ARG A 22 -11.22 1.42 -11.83
N VAL A 23 -12.22 0.75 -11.33
CA VAL A 23 -12.61 -0.59 -11.78
C VAL A 23 -14.11 -0.62 -12.03
N ASP A 24 -14.55 -1.49 -12.93
CA ASP A 24 -15.94 -1.75 -13.22
C ASP A 24 -16.43 -3.06 -12.57
N ARG A 25 -17.69 -3.38 -12.79
CA ARG A 25 -18.31 -4.61 -12.26
C ARG A 25 -17.74 -5.87 -12.87
N GLU A 26 -17.24 -5.83 -14.10
CA GLU A 26 -16.63 -6.98 -14.77
C GLU A 26 -15.35 -7.40 -14.07
N VAL A 27 -14.49 -6.44 -13.73
CA VAL A 27 -13.26 -6.68 -12.95
C VAL A 27 -13.59 -7.19 -11.55
N LEU A 28 -14.61 -6.62 -10.89
CA LEU A 28 -15.05 -7.09 -9.58
C LEU A 28 -15.55 -8.53 -9.65
N GLN A 29 -16.33 -8.88 -10.68
CA GLN A 29 -16.85 -10.23 -10.87
C GLN A 29 -15.76 -11.24 -11.19
N GLU A 30 -14.72 -10.85 -11.93
CA GLU A 30 -13.56 -11.71 -12.23
C GLU A 30 -12.74 -12.06 -10.97
N PHE A 31 -12.60 -11.12 -10.03
CA PHE A 31 -11.69 -11.25 -8.89
C PHE A 31 -12.37 -11.18 -7.51
N HIS A 32 -13.69 -11.38 -7.42
CA HIS A 32 -14.44 -11.28 -6.16
C HIS A 32 -14.09 -12.35 -5.11
N GLU A 33 -13.54 -13.48 -5.54
CA GLU A 33 -13.37 -14.65 -4.67
C GLU A 33 -12.48 -14.33 -3.46
N GLY A 34 -12.97 -14.66 -2.27
CA GLY A 34 -12.30 -14.41 -0.98
C GLY A 34 -12.32 -12.96 -0.53
N ILE A 35 -13.16 -12.10 -1.13
CA ILE A 35 -13.33 -10.69 -0.75
C ILE A 35 -14.68 -10.50 -0.06
N ILE A 36 -14.69 -9.70 1.00
CA ILE A 36 -15.87 -9.15 1.63
C ILE A 36 -15.95 -7.68 1.24
N ALA A 37 -17.10 -7.24 0.73
CA ALA A 37 -17.34 -5.88 0.28
C ALA A 37 -18.36 -5.16 1.16
N LEU A 38 -18.17 -3.87 1.36
CA LEU A 38 -19.04 -2.97 2.11
C LEU A 38 -19.55 -1.87 1.17
N SER A 39 -20.73 -1.32 1.44
CA SER A 39 -21.36 -0.28 0.57
C SER A 39 -20.66 1.09 0.64
N ALA A 40 -19.62 1.22 1.45
CA ALA A 40 -18.79 2.39 1.64
C ALA A 40 -19.50 3.62 2.27
N CYS A 41 -18.81 4.77 2.24
CA CYS A 41 -19.26 6.04 2.84
C CYS A 41 -20.25 6.80 1.93
N LEU A 42 -20.51 8.07 2.24
CA LEU A 42 -21.42 8.95 1.46
C LEU A 42 -21.03 9.07 -0.03
N ALA A 43 -19.77 8.82 -0.40
CA ALA A 43 -19.32 8.79 -1.78
C ALA A 43 -19.55 7.43 -2.49
N GLY A 44 -19.98 6.40 -1.76
CA GLY A 44 -20.33 5.12 -2.32
C GLY A 44 -21.56 5.19 -3.24
N GLU A 45 -21.66 4.27 -4.19
CA GLU A 45 -22.74 4.25 -5.19
C GLU A 45 -24.13 4.20 -4.54
N VAL A 46 -24.33 3.26 -3.61
CA VAL A 46 -25.61 3.10 -2.90
C VAL A 46 -25.98 4.35 -2.09
N ALA A 47 -25.02 4.89 -1.32
CA ALA A 47 -25.22 6.09 -0.53
C ALA A 47 -25.50 7.31 -1.40
N THR A 48 -24.85 7.45 -2.54
CA THR A 48 -25.05 8.54 -3.49
C THR A 48 -26.49 8.54 -4.02
N TYR A 49 -27.01 7.40 -4.42
CA TYR A 49 -28.41 7.29 -4.86
C TYR A 49 -29.39 7.61 -3.72
N LEU A 50 -29.16 7.12 -2.51
CA LEU A 50 -30.02 7.42 -1.35
C LEU A 50 -30.06 8.90 -1.02
N ARG A 51 -28.92 9.60 -1.06
CA ARG A 51 -28.85 11.07 -0.85
C ARG A 51 -29.65 11.85 -1.89
N GLN A 52 -29.69 11.35 -3.12
CA GLN A 52 -30.43 11.97 -4.22
C GLN A 52 -31.94 11.59 -4.22
N GLY A 53 -32.37 10.72 -3.31
CA GLY A 53 -33.75 10.23 -3.24
C GLY A 53 -34.10 9.12 -4.22
N PHE A 54 -33.10 8.53 -4.89
CA PHE A 54 -33.27 7.43 -5.86
C PHE A 54 -33.15 6.08 -5.15
N TYR A 55 -34.17 5.73 -4.37
CA TYR A 55 -34.14 4.53 -3.54
C TYR A 55 -34.09 3.23 -4.35
N GLU A 56 -34.84 3.13 -5.44
CA GLU A 56 -34.88 1.90 -6.25
C GLU A 56 -33.57 1.68 -7.00
N GLU A 57 -32.92 2.73 -7.44
CA GLU A 57 -31.58 2.69 -8.05
C GLU A 57 -30.54 2.26 -7.02
N ALA A 58 -30.60 2.78 -5.80
CA ALA A 58 -29.74 2.38 -4.71
C ALA A 58 -29.90 0.89 -4.39
N LYS A 59 -31.16 0.40 -4.32
CA LYS A 59 -31.48 -1.00 -4.05
C LYS A 59 -30.99 -1.91 -5.18
N LYS A 60 -31.17 -1.50 -6.43
CA LYS A 60 -30.67 -2.21 -7.59
C LYS A 60 -29.14 -2.34 -7.54
N ALA A 61 -28.43 -1.24 -7.29
CA ALA A 61 -26.97 -1.25 -7.16
C ALA A 61 -26.49 -2.18 -6.02
N ALA A 62 -27.15 -2.17 -4.87
CA ALA A 62 -26.83 -3.06 -3.76
C ALA A 62 -27.03 -4.54 -4.13
N LEU A 63 -28.11 -4.89 -4.83
CA LEU A 63 -28.38 -6.25 -5.29
C LEU A 63 -27.38 -6.72 -6.35
N GLU A 64 -26.96 -5.86 -7.26
CA GLU A 64 -25.87 -6.16 -8.22
C GLU A 64 -24.54 -6.48 -7.51
N HIS A 65 -24.21 -5.78 -6.43
CA HIS A 65 -23.04 -6.13 -5.62
C HIS A 65 -23.22 -7.46 -4.87
N VAL A 66 -24.45 -7.78 -4.42
CA VAL A 66 -24.74 -9.10 -3.84
C VAL A 66 -24.58 -10.22 -4.87
N GLU A 67 -24.94 -9.99 -6.13
CA GLU A 67 -24.71 -10.96 -7.22
C GLU A 67 -23.21 -11.20 -7.46
N ILE A 68 -22.37 -10.15 -7.36
CA ILE A 68 -20.92 -10.25 -7.55
C ILE A 68 -20.25 -10.96 -6.38
N PHE A 69 -20.50 -10.52 -5.14
CA PHE A 69 -19.74 -10.98 -3.96
C PHE A 69 -20.42 -12.14 -3.21
N GLY A 70 -21.71 -12.36 -3.45
CA GLY A 70 -22.56 -13.30 -2.71
C GLY A 70 -23.18 -12.68 -1.46
N GLY A 71 -24.36 -13.15 -1.08
CA GLY A 71 -25.19 -12.57 0.00
C GLY A 71 -24.53 -12.53 1.39
N ASN A 72 -23.54 -13.39 1.63
CA ASN A 72 -22.78 -13.41 2.89
C ASN A 72 -21.51 -12.56 2.86
N ASN A 73 -21.15 -11.99 1.71
CA ASN A 73 -19.90 -11.26 1.50
C ASN A 73 -20.11 -9.80 1.12
N TYR A 74 -21.37 -9.33 1.09
CA TYR A 74 -21.69 -7.94 0.87
C TYR A 74 -22.51 -7.40 2.02
N PHE A 75 -22.14 -6.21 2.54
CA PHE A 75 -22.78 -5.57 3.69
C PHE A 75 -23.14 -4.13 3.37
N LEU A 76 -24.32 -3.70 3.82
CA LEU A 76 -24.69 -2.29 3.85
C LEU A 76 -24.02 -1.61 5.05
N GLU A 77 -23.27 -0.54 4.80
CA GLU A 77 -22.39 0.09 5.79
C GLU A 77 -23.05 1.33 6.40
N LEU A 78 -23.25 1.30 7.71
CA LEU A 78 -23.76 2.42 8.51
C LEU A 78 -22.57 3.23 9.05
N GLN A 79 -22.62 4.55 8.89
CA GLN A 79 -21.64 5.50 9.45
C GLN A 79 -22.38 6.66 10.11
N ASP A 80 -21.86 7.22 11.21
CA ASP A 80 -22.40 8.38 11.88
C ASP A 80 -21.27 9.26 12.46
N HIS A 81 -21.04 10.39 11.80
CA HIS A 81 -20.11 11.43 12.25
C HIS A 81 -20.83 12.73 12.61
N GLY A 82 -22.16 12.68 12.78
CA GLY A 82 -22.99 13.85 13.02
C GLY A 82 -23.34 14.64 11.76
N ILE A 83 -23.30 14.01 10.58
CA ILE A 83 -23.62 14.62 9.29
C ILE A 83 -25.06 14.25 8.92
N ASP A 84 -25.90 15.24 8.60
CA ASP A 84 -27.32 15.04 8.27
C ASP A 84 -27.55 14.07 7.10
N ASP A 85 -26.70 14.14 6.08
CA ASP A 85 -26.73 13.22 4.95
C ASP A 85 -26.57 11.75 5.37
N GLN A 86 -25.72 11.48 6.38
CA GLN A 86 -25.53 10.11 6.90
C GLN A 86 -26.79 9.60 7.59
N GLN A 87 -27.55 10.45 8.30
CA GLN A 87 -28.82 10.06 8.90
C GLN A 87 -29.84 9.65 7.82
N THR A 88 -29.91 10.43 6.72
CA THR A 88 -30.77 10.11 5.58
C THR A 88 -30.37 8.78 4.94
N VAL A 89 -29.08 8.58 4.70
CA VAL A 89 -28.53 7.34 4.11
C VAL A 89 -28.78 6.15 5.04
N ASN A 90 -28.52 6.28 6.34
CA ASN A 90 -28.72 5.21 7.32
C ASN A 90 -30.19 4.74 7.36
N GLN A 91 -31.16 5.66 7.31
CA GLN A 91 -32.58 5.28 7.23
C GLN A 91 -32.88 4.47 5.96
N GLY A 92 -32.34 4.89 4.82
CA GLY A 92 -32.46 4.15 3.55
C GLY A 92 -31.84 2.75 3.61
N LEU A 93 -30.64 2.64 4.20
CA LEU A 93 -29.94 1.36 4.35
C LEU A 93 -30.64 0.41 5.32
N LEU A 94 -31.19 0.92 6.44
CA LEU A 94 -32.00 0.12 7.37
C LEU A 94 -33.25 -0.46 6.69
N ARG A 95 -33.97 0.37 5.94
CA ARG A 95 -35.12 -0.06 5.14
C ARG A 95 -34.69 -1.11 4.12
N MET A 96 -33.59 -0.85 3.37
CA MET A 96 -33.11 -1.76 2.34
C MET A 96 -32.72 -3.12 2.92
N SER A 97 -32.02 -3.14 4.07
CA SER A 97 -31.66 -4.37 4.77
C SER A 97 -32.90 -5.19 5.16
N GLN A 98 -33.95 -4.53 5.64
CA GLN A 98 -35.22 -5.22 5.97
C GLN A 98 -35.91 -5.80 4.75
N GLU A 99 -35.91 -5.09 3.62
CA GLU A 99 -36.55 -5.53 2.39
C GLU A 99 -35.78 -6.62 1.64
N THR A 100 -34.45 -6.59 1.68
CA THR A 100 -33.59 -7.45 0.85
C THR A 100 -32.91 -8.57 1.63
N GLY A 101 -32.83 -8.45 2.96
CA GLY A 101 -32.04 -9.36 3.80
C GLY A 101 -30.54 -9.12 3.75
N ILE A 102 -30.04 -8.10 3.03
CA ILE A 102 -28.62 -7.75 3.02
C ILE A 102 -28.19 -7.33 4.43
N PRO A 103 -27.14 -7.96 5.02
CA PRO A 103 -26.72 -7.63 6.37
C PRO A 103 -26.12 -6.23 6.47
N LEU A 104 -26.26 -5.63 7.66
CA LEU A 104 -25.69 -4.35 7.99
C LEU A 104 -24.34 -4.52 8.71
N VAL A 105 -23.46 -3.55 8.57
CA VAL A 105 -22.25 -3.39 9.39
C VAL A 105 -22.09 -1.92 9.79
N ALA A 106 -21.66 -1.65 11.02
CA ALA A 106 -21.39 -0.29 11.49
C ALA A 106 -19.89 0.00 11.54
N THR A 107 -19.44 1.06 10.90
CA THR A 107 -18.04 1.48 10.87
C THR A 107 -17.90 2.95 11.27
N ASN A 108 -16.67 3.41 11.50
CA ASN A 108 -16.40 4.79 11.88
C ASN A 108 -15.46 5.55 10.93
N ASP A 109 -15.14 5.01 9.77
CA ASP A 109 -14.27 5.67 8.77
C ASP A 109 -13.07 6.37 9.44
N ILE A 110 -12.24 5.59 10.15
CA ILE A 110 -11.20 6.08 11.05
C ILE A 110 -10.07 6.73 10.25
N HIS A 111 -9.79 8.00 10.54
CA HIS A 111 -8.70 8.77 9.94
C HIS A 111 -7.57 9.09 10.92
N TYR A 112 -7.83 9.00 12.23
CA TYR A 112 -6.84 9.21 13.30
C TYR A 112 -7.19 8.38 14.54
N VAL A 113 -6.23 8.19 15.43
CA VAL A 113 -6.39 7.26 16.55
C VAL A 113 -7.17 7.88 17.72
N LYS A 114 -6.79 9.06 18.15
CA LYS A 114 -7.40 9.73 19.29
C LYS A 114 -8.21 10.93 18.86
N LYS A 115 -9.24 11.28 19.63
CA LYS A 115 -10.12 12.40 19.34
C LYS A 115 -9.37 13.73 19.21
N GLU A 116 -8.36 13.96 20.03
CA GLU A 116 -7.50 15.15 20.00
C GLU A 116 -6.60 15.25 18.76
N ASP A 117 -6.39 14.15 18.01
CA ASP A 117 -5.59 14.13 16.79
C ASP A 117 -6.30 14.78 15.59
N ALA A 118 -7.55 15.22 15.75
CA ALA A 118 -8.34 15.87 14.70
C ALA A 118 -7.64 17.12 14.13
N GLU A 119 -6.98 17.92 14.98
CA GLU A 119 -6.23 19.11 14.55
C GLU A 119 -4.98 18.72 13.73
N ALA A 120 -4.23 17.71 14.18
CA ALA A 120 -3.06 17.20 13.45
C ALA A 120 -3.47 16.64 12.08
N HIS A 121 -4.60 15.94 12.01
CA HIS A 121 -5.15 15.42 10.76
C HIS A 121 -5.56 16.57 9.80
N ASP A 122 -6.15 17.65 10.30
CA ASP A 122 -6.51 18.82 9.49
C ASP A 122 -5.26 19.48 8.87
N ILE A 123 -4.14 19.52 9.60
CA ILE A 123 -2.86 19.99 9.07
C ILE A 123 -2.32 19.05 7.99
N LEU A 124 -2.43 17.73 8.18
CA LEU A 124 -2.02 16.75 7.17
C LEU A 124 -2.82 16.89 5.86
N LEU A 125 -4.12 17.17 5.94
CA LEU A 125 -4.94 17.46 4.77
C LEU A 125 -4.47 18.72 4.03
N CYS A 126 -4.06 19.75 4.75
CA CYS A 126 -3.47 20.95 4.14
C CYS A 126 -2.19 20.63 3.39
N ILE A 127 -1.29 19.84 3.97
CA ILE A 127 -0.04 19.39 3.32
C ILE A 127 -0.36 18.58 2.06
N GLN A 128 -1.28 17.62 2.14
CA GLN A 128 -1.68 16.75 1.02
C GLN A 128 -2.28 17.55 -0.15
N THR A 129 -3.05 18.58 0.14
CA THR A 129 -3.79 19.36 -0.87
C THR A 129 -3.07 20.64 -1.30
N GLY A 130 -1.91 20.97 -0.71
CA GLY A 130 -1.17 22.20 -0.97
C GLY A 130 -1.89 23.46 -0.48
N LYS A 131 -2.73 23.33 0.56
CA LYS A 131 -3.52 24.41 1.16
C LYS A 131 -2.95 24.84 2.51
N LYS A 132 -3.43 25.97 3.02
CA LYS A 132 -3.11 26.48 4.36
C LYS A 132 -4.30 26.30 5.28
N VAL A 133 -4.04 26.19 6.58
CA VAL A 133 -5.11 26.09 7.61
C VAL A 133 -6.10 27.25 7.56
N ALA A 134 -5.62 28.46 7.21
CA ALA A 134 -6.42 29.67 7.09
C ALA A 134 -7.29 29.74 5.82
N ASP A 135 -7.06 28.86 4.84
CA ASP A 135 -7.84 28.87 3.60
C ASP A 135 -9.28 28.40 3.89
N GLU A 136 -10.28 29.13 3.41
CA GLU A 136 -11.70 28.78 3.61
C GLU A 136 -12.12 27.64 2.68
N ASP A 137 -11.70 27.68 1.40
CA ASP A 137 -12.00 26.67 0.39
C ASP A 137 -10.95 25.57 0.38
N ARG A 138 -11.10 24.61 1.29
CA ARG A 138 -10.24 23.44 1.40
C ARG A 138 -10.97 22.21 1.95
N MET A 139 -10.41 21.04 1.72
CA MET A 139 -10.91 19.80 2.29
C MET A 139 -10.77 19.81 3.83
N ARG A 140 -11.84 19.47 4.53
CA ARG A 140 -11.91 19.34 5.98
C ARG A 140 -12.75 18.14 6.38
N TYR A 141 -12.41 17.55 7.52
CA TYR A 141 -13.23 16.56 8.22
C TYR A 141 -13.80 17.23 9.47
N GLU A 142 -15.01 17.71 9.36
CA GLU A 142 -15.65 18.48 10.45
C GLU A 142 -16.11 17.56 11.59
N GLY A 143 -16.27 18.14 12.79
CA GLY A 143 -16.85 17.48 13.95
C GLY A 143 -15.92 16.61 14.77
N GLY A 144 -14.70 16.30 14.31
CA GLY A 144 -13.71 15.54 15.08
C GLY A 144 -14.16 14.12 15.48
N GLN A 145 -15.00 13.46 14.67
CA GLN A 145 -15.61 12.16 15.00
C GLN A 145 -14.95 10.96 14.34
N TYR A 146 -13.88 11.16 13.56
CA TYR A 146 -13.21 10.13 12.76
C TYR A 146 -12.06 9.41 13.50
N TYR A 147 -12.15 9.31 14.83
CA TYR A 147 -11.18 8.63 15.68
C TYR A 147 -11.58 7.17 15.93
N LEU A 148 -10.64 6.37 16.45
CA LEU A 148 -10.88 5.00 16.85
C LEU A 148 -11.74 4.98 18.13
N LYS A 149 -13.05 4.81 17.94
CA LYS A 149 -14.02 4.74 19.03
C LYS A 149 -13.99 3.40 19.75
N SER A 150 -14.30 3.42 21.04
CA SER A 150 -14.53 2.19 21.80
C SER A 150 -15.85 1.49 21.38
N PRO A 151 -16.01 0.20 21.71
CA PRO A 151 -17.28 -0.50 21.48
C PRO A 151 -18.48 0.22 22.12
N GLU A 152 -18.32 0.75 23.33
CA GLU A 152 -19.37 1.47 24.07
C GLU A 152 -19.75 2.78 23.38
N GLU A 153 -18.77 3.50 22.84
CA GLU A 153 -19.02 4.70 22.04
C GLU A 153 -19.78 4.37 20.76
N MET A 154 -19.40 3.28 20.07
CA MET A 154 -20.10 2.80 18.87
C MET A 154 -21.54 2.33 19.19
N GLU A 155 -21.76 1.64 20.32
CA GLU A 155 -23.10 1.27 20.78
C GLU A 155 -23.98 2.50 21.05
N THR A 156 -23.41 3.58 21.53
CA THR A 156 -24.13 4.85 21.75
C THR A 156 -24.56 5.49 20.43
N LEU A 157 -23.77 5.36 19.37
CA LEU A 157 -24.09 5.88 18.03
C LEU A 157 -25.14 5.03 17.31
N PHE A 158 -25.10 3.71 17.47
CA PHE A 158 -25.97 2.76 16.75
C PHE A 158 -26.84 1.88 17.70
N PRO A 159 -27.59 2.50 18.67
CA PRO A 159 -28.38 1.73 19.62
C PRO A 159 -29.49 0.91 18.95
N TYR A 160 -29.88 1.32 17.75
CA TYR A 160 -30.93 0.70 16.94
C TYR A 160 -30.41 -0.40 15.99
N ALA A 161 -29.09 -0.60 15.90
CA ALA A 161 -28.46 -1.52 14.93
C ALA A 161 -27.41 -2.41 15.61
N LYS A 162 -27.74 -3.04 16.75
CA LYS A 162 -26.83 -3.90 17.51
C LYS A 162 -26.19 -5.00 16.66
N GLN A 163 -26.94 -5.61 15.77
CA GLN A 163 -26.43 -6.65 14.89
C GLN A 163 -25.39 -6.12 13.89
N ALA A 164 -25.48 -4.84 13.48
CA ALA A 164 -24.47 -4.23 12.63
C ALA A 164 -23.11 -4.08 13.34
N LEU A 165 -23.12 -3.82 14.65
CA LEU A 165 -21.93 -3.81 15.48
C LEU A 165 -21.36 -5.21 15.67
N GLU A 166 -22.19 -6.21 15.96
CA GLU A 166 -21.76 -7.62 16.10
C GLU A 166 -21.13 -8.15 14.79
N ASN A 167 -21.63 -7.70 13.64
CA ASN A 167 -21.11 -8.12 12.34
C ASN A 167 -19.67 -7.67 12.08
N THR A 168 -19.16 -6.62 12.73
CA THR A 168 -17.75 -6.23 12.64
C THR A 168 -16.83 -7.36 13.14
N GLY A 169 -17.17 -7.96 14.29
CA GLY A 169 -16.45 -9.11 14.85
C GLY A 169 -16.55 -10.34 13.93
N LYS A 170 -17.75 -10.65 13.43
CA LYS A 170 -17.96 -11.80 12.52
C LYS A 170 -17.20 -11.63 11.20
N ILE A 171 -17.07 -10.41 10.68
CA ILE A 171 -16.25 -10.13 9.50
C ILE A 171 -14.78 -10.35 9.84
N ALA A 172 -14.30 -9.80 10.97
CA ALA A 172 -12.92 -9.95 11.40
C ALA A 172 -12.51 -11.42 11.58
N GLU A 173 -13.38 -12.26 12.18
CA GLU A 173 -13.14 -13.70 12.34
C GLU A 173 -13.00 -14.45 11.00
N ARG A 174 -13.59 -13.94 9.95
CA ARG A 174 -13.50 -14.49 8.58
C ARG A 174 -12.28 -14.01 7.81
N CYS A 175 -11.61 -12.95 8.26
CA CYS A 175 -10.43 -12.39 7.61
C CYS A 175 -9.17 -13.07 8.14
N ASN A 176 -8.66 -14.05 7.38
CA ASN A 176 -7.47 -14.83 7.73
C ASN A 176 -6.42 -14.63 6.65
N VAL A 177 -5.61 -13.58 6.77
CA VAL A 177 -4.51 -13.28 5.85
C VAL A 177 -3.19 -13.58 6.53
N GLU A 178 -2.44 -14.52 5.97
CA GLU A 178 -1.07 -14.83 6.39
C GLU A 178 -0.09 -14.08 5.49
N ILE A 179 0.72 -13.21 6.11
CA ILE A 179 1.80 -12.51 5.42
C ILE A 179 3.10 -13.20 5.82
N VAL A 180 3.72 -13.89 4.86
CA VAL A 180 4.98 -14.60 5.08
C VAL A 180 6.12 -13.58 5.09
N PHE A 181 6.83 -13.50 6.22
CA PHE A 181 8.02 -12.67 6.38
C PHE A 181 9.29 -13.49 6.18
N GLY A 182 10.38 -12.81 5.80
CA GLY A 182 11.71 -13.43 5.68
C GLY A 182 11.97 -14.16 4.37
N GLU A 183 11.00 -14.24 3.45
CA GLU A 183 11.25 -14.72 2.10
C GLU A 183 11.89 -13.63 1.25
N GLN A 184 13.14 -13.81 0.88
CA GLN A 184 13.78 -12.94 -0.09
C GLN A 184 13.29 -13.29 -1.49
N LYS A 185 12.63 -12.33 -2.14
CA LYS A 185 12.10 -12.46 -3.51
C LYS A 185 12.99 -11.75 -4.55
N VAL A 186 14.27 -11.65 -4.27
CA VAL A 186 15.24 -11.12 -5.24
C VAL A 186 15.40 -12.14 -6.37
N PRO A 187 15.25 -11.74 -7.63
CA PRO A 187 15.52 -12.63 -8.77
C PRO A 187 16.96 -13.12 -8.74
N LYS A 188 17.20 -14.33 -9.24
CA LYS A 188 18.57 -14.83 -9.43
C LYS A 188 19.18 -14.17 -10.67
N TYR A 189 20.43 -13.76 -10.55
CA TYR A 189 21.22 -13.27 -11.68
C TYR A 189 21.86 -14.44 -12.43
N GLU A 190 21.77 -14.46 -13.76
CA GLU A 190 22.41 -15.47 -14.59
C GLU A 190 23.91 -15.16 -14.74
N VAL A 191 24.74 -15.95 -14.11
CA VAL A 191 26.20 -15.79 -14.16
C VAL A 191 26.82 -16.66 -15.27
N PRO A 192 28.01 -16.28 -15.79
CA PRO A 192 28.74 -17.08 -16.77
C PRO A 192 29.05 -18.50 -16.25
N GLU A 193 29.20 -19.44 -17.19
CA GLU A 193 29.55 -20.83 -16.87
C GLU A 193 30.85 -20.91 -16.05
N GLY A 194 30.84 -21.75 -15.02
CA GLY A 194 31.95 -21.90 -14.10
C GLY A 194 31.94 -21.01 -12.86
N PHE A 195 30.97 -20.07 -12.76
CA PHE A 195 30.82 -19.20 -11.61
C PHE A 195 29.56 -19.53 -10.80
N THR A 196 29.65 -19.30 -9.49
CA THR A 196 28.49 -19.04 -8.64
C THR A 196 28.23 -17.53 -8.60
N SER A 197 27.02 -17.07 -8.20
CA SER A 197 26.75 -15.64 -8.06
C SER A 197 27.79 -14.94 -7.18
N TYR A 198 28.17 -15.56 -6.05
CA TYR A 198 29.18 -14.99 -5.14
C TYR A 198 30.57 -14.92 -5.75
N SER A 199 31.06 -16.02 -6.38
CA SER A 199 32.37 -16.03 -7.00
C SER A 199 32.49 -15.03 -8.16
N TYR A 200 31.39 -14.82 -8.89
CA TYR A 200 31.34 -13.84 -9.97
C TYR A 200 31.34 -12.42 -9.43
N LEU A 201 30.53 -12.13 -8.41
CA LEU A 201 30.56 -10.82 -7.74
C LEU A 201 31.96 -10.50 -7.18
N LYS A 202 32.58 -11.48 -6.52
CA LYS A 202 33.94 -11.32 -5.97
C LYS A 202 34.99 -11.03 -7.06
N ALA A 203 34.91 -11.74 -8.20
CA ALA A 203 35.82 -11.48 -9.32
C ALA A 203 35.67 -10.07 -9.91
N LEU A 204 34.42 -9.62 -10.12
CA LEU A 204 34.12 -8.27 -10.59
C LEU A 204 34.62 -7.20 -9.63
N CYS A 205 34.44 -7.41 -8.33
CA CYS A 205 34.92 -6.49 -7.30
C CYS A 205 36.43 -6.45 -7.22
N GLN A 206 37.13 -7.58 -7.37
CA GLN A 206 38.60 -7.64 -7.38
C GLN A 206 39.18 -6.88 -8.57
N GLU A 207 38.62 -7.11 -9.77
CA GLU A 207 39.00 -6.32 -10.96
C GLU A 207 38.71 -4.83 -10.77
N GLY A 208 37.59 -4.50 -10.18
CA GLY A 208 37.24 -3.11 -9.85
C GLY A 208 38.15 -2.47 -8.83
N LEU A 209 38.59 -3.22 -7.81
CA LEU A 209 39.52 -2.75 -6.79
C LEU A 209 40.87 -2.37 -7.43
N GLU A 210 41.41 -3.26 -8.27
CA GLU A 210 42.68 -3.05 -9.00
C GLU A 210 42.59 -1.86 -9.98
N ARG A 211 41.45 -1.63 -10.58
CA ARG A 211 41.20 -0.49 -11.48
C ARG A 211 41.04 0.84 -10.73
N ARG A 212 40.52 0.82 -9.50
CA ARG A 212 40.21 2.02 -8.71
C ARG A 212 41.35 2.46 -7.81
N TYR A 213 42.23 1.54 -7.40
CA TYR A 213 43.29 1.82 -6.44
C TYR A 213 44.66 1.31 -6.94
N ASP A 214 45.66 2.19 -6.92
CA ASP A 214 47.05 1.87 -7.24
C ASP A 214 47.96 2.60 -6.23
N PRO A 215 48.64 1.86 -5.32
CA PRO A 215 48.58 0.39 -5.11
C PRO A 215 47.31 -0.05 -4.30
N VAL A 216 46.89 -1.28 -4.50
CA VAL A 216 45.93 -1.93 -3.61
C VAL A 216 46.62 -2.28 -2.29
N THR A 217 46.14 -1.69 -1.20
CA THR A 217 46.71 -1.95 0.13
C THR A 217 45.98 -3.11 0.84
N PRO A 218 46.65 -3.77 1.83
CA PRO A 218 45.98 -4.82 2.62
C PRO A 218 44.70 -4.35 3.29
N GLN A 219 44.61 -3.12 3.72
CA GLN A 219 43.42 -2.52 4.36
C GLN A 219 42.22 -2.41 3.39
N LEU A 220 42.51 -2.07 2.13
CA LEU A 220 41.47 -2.02 1.08
C LEU A 220 40.93 -3.43 0.79
N GLN A 221 41.84 -4.41 0.71
CA GLN A 221 41.45 -5.81 0.50
C GLN A 221 40.60 -6.35 1.67
N GLU A 222 41.03 -6.09 2.90
CA GLU A 222 40.31 -6.50 4.10
C GLU A 222 38.89 -5.88 4.15
N ARG A 223 38.77 -4.59 3.82
CA ARG A 223 37.47 -3.91 3.75
C ARG A 223 36.58 -4.50 2.66
N LEU A 224 37.10 -4.80 1.48
CA LEU A 224 36.37 -5.44 0.40
C LEU A 224 35.87 -6.84 0.79
N ASP A 225 36.76 -7.67 1.35
CA ASP A 225 36.41 -9.04 1.77
C ASP A 225 35.35 -9.03 2.91
N TYR A 226 35.42 -8.07 3.83
CA TYR A 226 34.42 -7.87 4.88
C TYR A 226 33.04 -7.53 4.30
N GLU A 227 32.95 -6.55 3.39
CA GLU A 227 31.68 -6.17 2.79
C GLU A 227 31.10 -7.29 1.93
N LEU A 228 31.91 -8.00 1.14
CA LEU A 228 31.49 -9.14 0.34
C LEU A 228 30.92 -10.26 1.21
N SER A 229 31.56 -10.59 2.33
CA SER A 229 31.08 -11.62 3.25
C SER A 229 29.75 -11.21 3.91
N THR A 230 29.59 -9.93 4.20
CA THR A 230 28.32 -9.38 4.75
C THR A 230 27.20 -9.47 3.72
N ILE A 231 27.46 -9.09 2.47
CA ILE A 231 26.50 -9.17 1.35
C ILE A 231 26.07 -10.61 1.11
N GLU A 232 27.01 -11.58 1.16
CA GLU A 232 26.71 -13.00 1.02
C GLU A 232 25.84 -13.50 2.17
N THR A 233 26.24 -13.24 3.40
CA THR A 233 25.52 -13.66 4.61
C THR A 233 24.09 -13.13 4.65
N MET A 234 23.88 -11.90 4.19
CA MET A 234 22.58 -11.27 4.12
C MET A 234 21.75 -11.66 2.86
N GLY A 235 22.33 -12.44 1.92
CA GLY A 235 21.64 -12.93 0.72
C GLY A 235 21.43 -11.88 -0.37
N TYR A 236 22.24 -10.82 -0.43
CA TYR A 236 22.10 -9.74 -1.41
C TYR A 236 23.06 -9.84 -2.62
N VAL A 237 23.73 -10.97 -2.82
CA VAL A 237 24.68 -11.15 -3.92
C VAL A 237 24.02 -10.89 -5.28
N ASP A 238 22.91 -11.56 -5.57
CA ASP A 238 22.19 -11.38 -6.84
C ASP A 238 21.67 -9.95 -7.01
N TYR A 239 21.28 -9.29 -5.93
CA TYR A 239 20.85 -7.88 -5.97
C TYR A 239 22.00 -6.97 -6.44
N PHE A 240 23.21 -7.15 -5.91
CA PHE A 240 24.38 -6.37 -6.34
C PHE A 240 24.73 -6.63 -7.81
N LEU A 241 24.63 -7.88 -8.27
CA LEU A 241 24.88 -8.23 -9.68
C LEU A 241 23.84 -7.59 -10.61
N ILE A 242 22.57 -7.63 -10.25
CA ILE A 242 21.48 -6.99 -11.02
C ILE A 242 21.71 -5.48 -11.11
N VAL A 243 22.04 -4.83 -9.98
CA VAL A 243 22.29 -3.38 -9.95
C VAL A 243 23.54 -3.03 -10.79
N TRP A 244 24.61 -3.80 -10.66
CA TRP A 244 25.79 -3.66 -11.49
C TRP A 244 25.48 -3.76 -12.97
N ASP A 245 24.71 -4.75 -13.38
CA ASP A 245 24.40 -5.03 -14.78
C ASP A 245 23.69 -3.85 -15.46
N PHE A 246 22.61 -3.36 -14.87
CA PHE A 246 21.91 -2.23 -15.49
C PHE A 246 22.68 -0.90 -15.42
N ILE A 247 23.49 -0.68 -14.38
CA ILE A 247 24.39 0.49 -14.31
C ILE A 247 25.47 0.39 -15.38
N LYS A 248 26.08 -0.79 -15.53
CA LYS A 248 27.08 -1.04 -16.57
C LYS A 248 26.47 -0.85 -17.96
N TYR A 249 25.30 -1.42 -18.21
CA TYR A 249 24.57 -1.21 -19.47
C TYR A 249 24.38 0.29 -19.78
N ALA A 250 23.90 1.05 -18.81
CA ALA A 250 23.71 2.49 -18.99
C ALA A 250 25.01 3.21 -19.36
N LYS A 251 26.10 2.93 -18.65
CA LYS A 251 27.42 3.54 -18.91
C LYS A 251 27.97 3.15 -20.27
N ASP A 252 27.90 1.88 -20.65
CA ASP A 252 28.37 1.36 -21.93
C ASP A 252 27.62 1.98 -23.13
N HIS A 253 26.38 2.42 -22.92
CA HIS A 253 25.53 3.07 -23.93
C HIS A 253 25.52 4.61 -23.84
N GLY A 254 26.39 5.20 -23.05
CA GLY A 254 26.48 6.65 -22.89
C GLY A 254 25.28 7.31 -22.19
N ILE A 255 24.51 6.53 -21.45
CA ILE A 255 23.40 7.02 -20.62
C ILE A 255 24.00 7.56 -19.30
N ALA A 256 23.69 8.79 -18.96
CA ALA A 256 24.20 9.43 -17.76
C ALA A 256 23.70 8.73 -16.48
N VAL A 257 24.65 8.38 -15.60
CA VAL A 257 24.39 7.78 -14.29
C VAL A 257 24.93 8.71 -13.21
N GLY A 258 24.09 8.97 -12.18
CA GLY A 258 24.51 9.79 -11.03
C GLY A 258 25.63 9.13 -10.21
N PRO A 259 26.41 9.92 -9.44
CA PRO A 259 27.60 9.42 -8.72
C PRO A 259 27.26 8.49 -7.54
N GLY A 260 26.00 8.35 -7.17
CA GLY A 260 25.51 7.58 -6.03
C GLY A 260 24.61 8.41 -5.12
N ARG A 261 23.91 7.74 -4.21
CA ARG A 261 23.03 8.38 -3.23
C ARG A 261 22.93 7.54 -1.95
N GLY A 262 22.57 8.20 -0.84
CA GLY A 262 22.35 7.56 0.45
C GLY A 262 23.55 6.75 0.93
N SER A 263 23.31 5.66 1.64
CA SER A 263 24.35 4.81 2.22
C SER A 263 25.19 4.03 1.19
N ALA A 264 24.74 3.92 -0.06
CA ALA A 264 25.50 3.23 -1.11
C ALA A 264 26.88 3.86 -1.35
N ALA A 265 27.03 5.17 -1.11
CA ALA A 265 28.30 5.87 -1.22
C ALA A 265 29.33 5.42 -0.16
N GLY A 266 28.91 4.76 0.93
CA GLY A 266 29.79 4.21 1.95
C GLY A 266 30.33 2.80 1.65
N SER A 267 29.95 2.19 0.51
CA SER A 267 30.34 0.82 0.18
C SER A 267 31.51 0.79 -0.82
N ILE A 268 32.61 0.12 -0.44
CA ILE A 268 33.73 -0.13 -1.37
C ILE A 268 33.33 -1.12 -2.47
N VAL A 269 32.43 -2.08 -2.19
CA VAL A 269 31.87 -2.99 -3.20
C VAL A 269 31.13 -2.19 -4.27
N SER A 270 30.24 -1.26 -3.88
CA SER A 270 29.53 -0.40 -4.83
C SER A 270 30.49 0.49 -5.64
N TYR A 271 31.57 0.95 -5.04
CA TYR A 271 32.60 1.74 -5.72
C TYR A 271 33.39 0.90 -6.72
N CYS A 272 33.84 -0.31 -6.36
CA CYS A 272 34.54 -1.23 -7.25
C CYS A 272 33.66 -1.67 -8.44
N LEU A 273 32.36 -1.88 -8.23
CA LEU A 273 31.39 -2.23 -9.27
C LEU A 273 30.97 -1.03 -10.15
N GLU A 274 31.49 0.17 -9.87
CA GLU A 274 31.08 1.40 -10.54
C GLU A 274 29.60 1.77 -10.38
N ILE A 275 28.94 1.18 -9.40
CA ILE A 275 27.56 1.57 -9.00
C ILE A 275 27.60 2.99 -8.42
N THR A 276 28.67 3.31 -7.68
CA THR A 276 28.95 4.67 -7.20
C THR A 276 30.28 5.19 -7.73
N ASN A 277 30.42 6.52 -7.79
CA ASN A 277 31.66 7.21 -8.16
C ASN A 277 32.28 7.97 -6.99
N ILE A 278 31.83 7.71 -5.78
CA ILE A 278 32.36 8.30 -4.55
C ILE A 278 33.18 7.23 -3.86
N ASP A 279 34.50 7.51 -3.69
CA ASP A 279 35.41 6.66 -2.91
C ASP A 279 35.06 6.80 -1.42
N PRO A 280 34.66 5.73 -0.73
CA PRO A 280 34.29 5.81 0.68
C PRO A 280 35.48 6.03 1.63
N ILE A 281 36.70 5.64 1.20
CA ILE A 281 37.87 5.58 2.08
C ILE A 281 38.33 6.95 2.54
N PRO A 282 38.53 7.96 1.65
CA PRO A 282 38.97 9.29 2.07
C PRO A 282 38.01 10.02 3.00
N PHE A 283 36.72 9.65 2.96
CA PHE A 283 35.68 10.28 3.74
C PHE A 283 35.33 9.50 5.01
N ASN A 284 36.01 8.39 5.26
CA ASN A 284 35.74 7.49 6.40
C ASN A 284 34.26 7.08 6.52
N LEU A 285 33.65 6.72 5.36
CA LEU A 285 32.27 6.24 5.26
C LEU A 285 32.20 4.72 5.42
#